data_9db607c43e71aaf2253b1f88be22be7c
#
_entry.id   9db607c43e71aaf2253b1f88be22be7c
#
_cell.length_a   1.000
_cell.length_b   1.000
_cell.length_c   1.000
_cell.angle_alpha   90.00
_cell.angle_beta   90.00
_cell.angle_gamma   90.00
#
_symmetry.space_group_name_H-M   'P 1'
#
loop_
_entity.id
_entity.type
_entity.pdbx_description
1 polymer ?
#
loop_
_entity_poly.entity_id
_entity_poly.type
_entity_poly.pdbx_seq_one_letter_code
_entity_poly.pdbx_strand_id
1 'polypeptide(L)'
;MNLVYPSEARGKLTLVHHRDSGHGWIAIPKSYVAWLQLHPSTFSYYHHDIVYLEEDADALQLFEALKNLNIEVHIMSNYINGDSIIRAYDRITDVRYL
;
A
#
# COMPACT_ATOMS: atom_id res chain seq x y z
N MET A 1 4.24 -16.35 16.71
CA MET A 1 3.25 -16.39 15.63
C MET A 1 3.98 -16.45 14.31
N ASN A 2 3.64 -17.40 13.48
CA ASN A 2 4.24 -17.51 12.15
C ASN A 2 3.50 -16.58 11.18
N LEU A 3 4.24 -15.68 10.56
CA LEU A 3 3.70 -14.89 9.46
C LEU A 3 3.69 -15.77 8.22
N VAL A 4 2.51 -15.93 7.65
CA VAL A 4 2.35 -16.68 6.40
C VAL A 4 2.44 -15.70 5.25
N TYR A 5 3.39 -15.92 4.36
CA TYR A 5 3.51 -15.12 3.14
C TYR A 5 2.26 -15.29 2.29
N PRO A 6 1.65 -14.19 1.82
CA PRO A 6 0.70 -14.30 0.73
C PRO A 6 1.37 -15.00 -0.45
N SER A 7 0.67 -15.89 -1.11
CA SER A 7 1.27 -16.72 -2.18
C SER A 7 1.86 -15.87 -3.31
N GLU A 8 1.26 -14.72 -3.60
CA GLU A 8 1.69 -13.80 -4.63
C GLU A 8 2.98 -13.05 -4.30
N ALA A 9 3.40 -13.04 -3.03
CA ALA A 9 4.57 -12.29 -2.57
C ALA A 9 5.84 -13.14 -2.47
N ARG A 10 5.86 -14.35 -3.03
CA ARG A 10 7.02 -15.24 -2.94
C ARG A 10 8.12 -14.82 -3.90
N GLY A 11 9.03 -13.97 -3.42
CA GLY A 11 10.20 -13.49 -4.16
C GLY A 11 9.90 -12.42 -5.20
N LYS A 12 8.63 -12.21 -5.56
CA LYS A 12 8.25 -11.31 -6.64
C LYS A 12 6.83 -10.79 -6.42
N LEU A 13 6.64 -9.49 -6.60
CA LEU A 13 5.38 -8.84 -6.33
C LEU A 13 5.12 -7.72 -7.34
N THR A 14 3.90 -7.68 -7.89
CA THR A 14 3.45 -6.59 -8.73
C THR A 14 2.47 -5.72 -7.95
N LEU A 15 2.73 -4.43 -7.88
CA LEU A 15 1.89 -3.45 -7.17
C LEU A 15 1.44 -2.36 -8.13
N VAL A 16 0.29 -1.75 -7.83
CA VAL A 16 -0.23 -0.65 -8.63
C VAL A 16 0.00 0.67 -7.91
N HIS A 17 0.60 1.62 -8.64
CA HIS A 17 0.77 3.00 -8.21
C HIS A 17 -0.33 3.83 -8.85
N HIS A 18 -1.36 4.15 -8.09
CA HIS A 18 -2.44 5.02 -8.52
C HIS A 18 -2.02 6.47 -8.36
N ARG A 19 -2.07 7.23 -9.44
CA ARG A 19 -1.68 8.65 -9.43
C ARG A 19 -2.80 9.51 -9.98
N ASP A 20 -2.96 10.68 -9.38
CA ASP A 20 -3.80 11.74 -9.94
C ASP A 20 -2.98 13.02 -10.10
N SER A 21 -3.64 14.14 -10.39
CA SER A 21 -2.92 15.39 -10.68
C SER A 21 -2.11 15.94 -9.49
N GLY A 22 -2.40 15.53 -8.25
CA GLY A 22 -1.75 16.08 -7.06
C GLY A 22 -1.01 15.07 -6.19
N HIS A 23 -1.41 13.81 -6.21
CA HIS A 23 -0.87 12.79 -5.32
C HIS A 23 -0.78 11.42 -5.97
N GLY A 24 -0.18 10.48 -5.24
CA GLY A 24 -0.13 9.08 -5.63
C GLY A 24 -0.22 8.16 -4.43
N TRP A 25 -0.65 6.93 -4.67
CA TRP A 25 -0.84 5.91 -3.65
C TRP A 25 -0.45 4.54 -4.20
N ILE A 26 0.21 3.75 -3.35
CA ILE A 26 0.50 2.35 -3.68
C ILE A 26 -0.59 1.49 -3.05
N ALA A 27 -1.30 0.73 -3.88
CA ALA A 27 -2.35 -0.17 -3.42
C ALA A 27 -1.75 -1.49 -2.95
N ILE A 28 -2.12 -1.92 -1.75
CA ILE A 28 -1.70 -3.22 -1.20
C ILE A 28 -2.91 -3.91 -0.57
N PRO A 29 -2.91 -5.26 -0.54
CA PRO A 29 -3.86 -5.96 0.29
C PRO A 29 -3.73 -5.55 1.74
N LYS A 30 -4.84 -5.41 2.41
CA LYS A 30 -4.89 -5.03 3.83
C LYS A 30 -4.03 -5.95 4.71
N SER A 31 -3.98 -7.23 4.38
CA SER A 31 -3.19 -8.22 5.11
C SER A 31 -1.70 -7.90 5.14
N TYR A 32 -1.19 -7.12 4.18
CA TYR A 32 0.22 -6.74 4.15
C TYR A 32 0.60 -5.80 5.29
N VAL A 33 -0.35 -5.04 5.80
CA VAL A 33 -0.09 -4.14 6.94
C VAL A 33 0.37 -4.93 8.15
N ALA A 34 -0.30 -6.02 8.48
CA ALA A 34 0.10 -6.90 9.57
C ALA A 34 1.34 -7.72 9.23
N TRP A 35 1.37 -8.32 8.04
CA TRP A 35 2.48 -9.14 7.60
C TRP A 35 3.82 -8.39 7.65
N LEU A 36 3.85 -7.16 7.13
CA LEU A 36 5.07 -6.36 7.04
C LEU A 36 5.24 -5.39 8.21
N GLN A 37 4.33 -5.43 9.19
CA GLN A 37 4.33 -4.55 10.36
C GLN A 37 4.40 -3.07 9.97
N LEU A 38 3.55 -2.68 8.99
CA LEU A 38 3.49 -1.30 8.53
C LEU A 38 2.68 -0.44 9.50
N HIS A 39 3.00 0.85 9.55
CA HIS A 39 2.30 1.84 10.36
C HIS A 39 1.82 3.01 9.48
N PRO A 40 0.78 2.78 8.66
CA PRO A 40 0.27 3.84 7.81
C PRO A 40 -0.28 5.00 8.61
N SER A 41 -0.07 6.21 8.12
CA SER A 41 -0.55 7.45 8.72
C SER A 41 -1.92 7.85 8.17
N THR A 42 -2.42 8.99 8.65
CA THR A 42 -3.68 9.57 8.15
C THR A 42 -3.57 10.12 6.73
N PHE A 43 -2.37 10.16 6.15
CA PHE A 43 -2.20 10.50 4.74
C PHE A 43 -2.61 9.38 3.80
N SER A 44 -2.76 8.17 4.32
CA SER A 44 -3.17 7.00 3.56
C SER A 44 -4.65 6.70 3.74
N TYR A 45 -5.20 5.90 2.84
CA TYR A 45 -6.62 5.58 2.81
C TYR A 45 -6.82 4.07 2.79
N TYR A 46 -8.04 3.64 3.10
CA TYR A 46 -8.43 2.24 2.90
C TYR A 46 -9.85 2.18 2.34
N HIS A 47 -10.12 1.10 1.62
CA HIS A 47 -11.45 0.81 1.09
C HIS A 47 -11.56 -0.70 0.93
N HIS A 48 -12.52 -1.31 1.64
CA HIS A 48 -12.65 -2.78 1.69
C HIS A 48 -11.33 -3.42 2.13
N ASP A 49 -10.79 -4.34 1.33
CA ASP A 49 -9.59 -5.10 1.68
C ASP A 49 -8.29 -4.49 1.14
N ILE A 50 -8.36 -3.27 0.66
CA ILE A 50 -7.20 -2.59 0.06
C ILE A 50 -6.82 -1.38 0.91
N VAL A 51 -5.50 -1.23 1.12
CA VAL A 51 -4.90 -0.04 1.72
C VAL A 51 -4.15 0.70 0.62
N TYR A 52 -4.32 2.02 0.57
CA TYR A 52 -3.68 2.91 -0.40
C TYR A 52 -2.66 3.75 0.35
N LEU A 53 -1.39 3.34 0.26
CA LEU A 53 -0.29 4.01 0.96
C LEU A 53 0.16 5.24 0.19
N GLU A 54 0.10 6.40 0.84
CA GLU A 54 0.50 7.67 0.23
C GLU A 54 1.98 7.64 -0.14
N GLU A 55 2.30 8.07 -1.38
CA GLU A 55 3.62 7.88 -2.00
C GLU A 55 4.75 8.57 -1.23
N ASP A 56 4.50 9.76 -0.66
CA ASP A 56 5.52 10.56 0.00
C ASP A 56 5.60 10.33 1.51
N ALA A 57 4.57 9.73 2.12
CA ALA A 57 4.49 9.54 3.56
C ALA A 57 4.69 8.08 3.98
N ASP A 58 3.93 7.16 3.41
CA ASP A 58 3.83 5.80 3.95
C ASP A 58 4.41 4.71 3.06
N ALA A 59 4.50 4.93 1.74
CA ALA A 59 4.94 3.89 0.81
C ALA A 59 6.39 3.44 1.04
N LEU A 60 7.24 4.32 1.58
CA LEU A 60 8.64 3.97 1.87
C LEU A 60 8.74 2.79 2.84
N GLN A 61 7.86 2.73 3.85
CA GLN A 61 7.84 1.61 4.80
C GLN A 61 7.63 0.28 4.08
N LEU A 62 6.72 0.26 3.10
CA LEU A 62 6.44 -0.92 2.30
C LEU A 62 7.67 -1.36 1.52
N PHE A 63 8.29 -0.43 0.79
CA PHE A 63 9.42 -0.77 -0.06
C PHE A 63 10.63 -1.22 0.76
N GLU A 64 10.89 -0.61 1.90
CA GLU A 64 11.96 -1.04 2.80
C GLU A 64 11.70 -2.44 3.36
N ALA A 65 10.47 -2.72 3.78
CA ALA A 65 10.11 -4.04 4.29
C ALA A 65 10.28 -5.13 3.23
N LEU A 66 9.83 -4.87 2.01
CA LEU A 66 9.95 -5.81 0.90
C LEU A 66 11.41 -6.04 0.51
N LYS A 67 12.21 -4.98 0.50
CA LYS A 67 13.64 -5.07 0.22
C LYS A 67 14.35 -5.94 1.25
N ASN A 68 14.03 -5.77 2.52
CA ASN A 68 14.62 -6.56 3.59
C ASN A 68 14.26 -8.04 3.50
N LEU A 69 13.16 -8.37 2.85
CA LEU A 69 12.74 -9.75 2.60
C LEU A 69 13.24 -10.30 1.25
N ASN A 70 14.04 -9.51 0.52
CA ASN A 70 14.53 -9.86 -0.82
C ASN A 70 13.39 -10.12 -1.81
N ILE A 71 12.30 -9.37 -1.68
CA ILE A 71 11.17 -9.46 -2.59
C ILE A 71 11.35 -8.41 -3.70
N GLU A 72 11.39 -8.86 -4.94
CA GLU A 72 11.43 -8.00 -6.11
C GLU A 72 10.07 -7.36 -6.33
N VAL A 73 10.04 -6.03 -6.54
CA VAL A 73 8.81 -5.28 -6.75
C VAL A 73 8.76 -4.74 -8.16
N HIS A 74 7.67 -5.02 -8.85
CA HIS A 74 7.32 -4.43 -10.12
C HIS A 74 6.16 -3.46 -9.92
N ILE A 75 6.30 -2.23 -10.38
CA ILE A 75 5.28 -1.18 -10.21
C ILE A 75 4.59 -0.92 -11.55
N MET A 76 3.27 -1.03 -11.55
CA MET A 76 2.41 -0.62 -12.66
C MET A 76 1.76 0.70 -12.29
N SER A 77 1.92 1.72 -13.13
CA SER A 77 1.34 3.04 -12.88
C SER A 77 -0.02 3.17 -13.55
N ASN A 78 -0.96 3.76 -12.82
CA ASN A 78 -2.28 4.10 -13.30
C ASN A 78 -2.54 5.58 -12.99
N TYR A 79 -2.59 6.42 -14.03
CA TYR A 79 -2.78 7.86 -13.87
C TYR A 79 -4.18 8.27 -14.34
N ILE A 80 -4.83 9.12 -13.55
CA ILE A 80 -6.05 9.81 -13.97
C ILE A 80 -5.87 11.32 -13.90
N ASN A 81 -6.51 12.03 -14.81
CA ASN A 81 -6.53 13.48 -14.77
C ASN A 81 -7.61 13.95 -13.78
N GLY A 82 -7.27 14.91 -12.92
CA GLY A 82 -8.17 15.39 -11.87
C GLY A 82 -7.98 14.62 -10.57
N ASP A 83 -9.03 14.52 -9.76
CA ASP A 83 -8.98 13.87 -8.45
C ASP A 83 -9.33 12.39 -8.54
N SER A 84 -8.49 11.54 -7.94
CA SER A 84 -8.78 10.12 -7.81
C SER A 84 -9.94 9.89 -6.82
N ILE A 85 -10.73 8.85 -7.08
CA ILE A 85 -11.76 8.39 -6.14
C ILE A 85 -11.15 7.98 -4.78
N ILE A 86 -9.86 7.64 -4.74
CA ILE A 86 -9.16 7.30 -3.50
C ILE A 86 -9.30 8.41 -2.45
N ARG A 87 -9.35 9.66 -2.89
CA ARG A 87 -9.52 10.81 -1.98
C ARG A 87 -10.87 10.81 -1.25
N ALA A 88 -11.83 10.02 -1.73
CA ALA A 88 -13.15 9.86 -1.09
C ALA A 88 -13.23 8.65 -0.17
N TYR A 89 -12.19 7.82 -0.12
CA TYR A 89 -12.13 6.66 0.76
C TYR A 89 -11.86 7.08 2.20
N ASP A 90 -11.93 6.13 3.13
CA ASP A 90 -11.69 6.41 4.54
C ASP A 90 -10.20 6.58 4.81
N ARG A 91 -9.85 7.60 5.57
CA ARG A 91 -8.47 7.78 6.04
C ARG A 91 -8.14 6.77 7.12
N ILE A 92 -6.90 6.35 7.15
CA ILE A 92 -6.42 5.46 8.20
C ILE A 92 -6.23 6.29 9.46
N THR A 93 -7.08 6.07 10.45
CA THR A 93 -7.00 6.74 11.75
C THR A 93 -6.36 5.85 12.80
N ASP A 94 -6.50 4.52 12.65
CA ASP A 94 -5.94 3.54 13.57
C ASP A 94 -5.80 2.21 12.83
N VAL A 95 -4.56 1.70 12.75
CA VAL A 95 -4.27 0.44 12.06
C VAL A 95 -5.01 -0.77 12.64
N ARG A 96 -5.47 -0.68 13.89
CA ARG A 96 -6.25 -1.76 14.51
C ARG A 96 -7.59 -1.99 13.83
N TYR A 97 -8.08 -1.04 13.06
CA TYR A 97 -9.36 -1.15 12.34
C TYR A 97 -9.20 -1.67 10.90
N LEU A 98 -7.98 -1.98 10.53
CA LEU A 98 -7.70 -2.55 9.19
C LEU A 98 -7.91 -4.07 9.12
#